data_cb32bc5fde12b1c6a294253f9efe1a08
#
_entry.id   cb32bc5fde12b1c6a294253f9efe1a08
#
_cell.length_a   1.000
_cell.length_b   1.000
_cell.length_c   1.000
_cell.angle_alpha   90.00
_cell.angle_beta   90.00
_cell.angle_gamma   90.00
#
_symmetry.space_group_name_H-M   'P 1'
#
loop_
_entity.id
_entity.type
_entity.pdbx_description
1 polymer ?
#
loop_
_entity_poly.entity_id
_entity_poly.type
_entity_poly.pdbx_seq_one_letter_code
_entity_poly.pdbx_strand_id
1 'polypeptide(L)' 'MGRLIVANRRGHQVLEWPDTDTETEEALELIATAERIIEEARAHGAFVSKKVDGQHVLDRSPFDPQVEEYQIVAPIAGG' A
#
# COMPACT_ATOMS: atom_id res chain seq x y z
N MET A 1 1.53 7.07 -11.21
CA MET A 1 2.04 5.74 -10.90
C MET A 1 2.05 5.52 -9.41
N GLY A 2 1.43 4.47 -8.95
CA GLY A 2 1.35 4.18 -7.54
C GLY A 2 2.16 2.95 -7.16
N ARG A 3 2.50 2.85 -5.89
CA ARG A 3 3.34 1.78 -5.39
C ARG A 3 2.95 1.43 -3.97
N LEU A 4 2.96 0.14 -3.66
CA LEU A 4 2.76 -0.35 -2.32
C LEU A 4 3.99 -1.17 -1.93
N ILE A 5 4.62 -0.80 -0.84
CA ILE A 5 5.78 -1.52 -0.30
C ILE A 5 5.33 -2.25 0.95
N VAL A 6 5.52 -3.56 0.98
CA VAL A 6 5.22 -4.37 2.16
C VAL A 6 6.54 -4.82 2.76
N ALA A 7 6.88 -4.25 3.91
CA ALA A 7 8.08 -4.63 4.63
C ALA A 7 7.79 -5.81 5.54
N ASN A 8 8.56 -6.86 5.42
CA ASN A 8 8.42 -8.02 6.29
C ASN A 8 9.80 -8.64 6.56
N ARG A 9 9.82 -9.69 7.38
CA ARG A 9 11.07 -10.32 7.79
C ARG A 9 11.83 -10.99 6.64
N ARG A 10 11.13 -11.33 5.57
CA ARG A 10 11.74 -12.02 4.43
C ARG A 10 12.16 -11.08 3.32
N GLY A 11 12.07 -9.78 3.56
CA GLY A 11 12.40 -8.77 2.60
C GLY A 11 11.20 -7.89 2.25
N HIS A 12 11.37 -7.08 1.24
CA HIS A 12 10.32 -6.18 0.81
C HIS A 12 9.61 -6.73 -0.41
N GLN A 13 8.29 -6.64 -0.40
CA GLN A 13 7.49 -6.88 -1.58
C GLN A 13 7.00 -5.54 -2.09
N VAL A 14 7.04 -5.36 -3.41
CA VAL A 14 6.60 -4.11 -4.03
C VAL A 14 5.55 -4.43 -5.06
N LEU A 15 4.41 -3.77 -4.95
CA LEU A 15 3.34 -3.84 -5.93
C LEU A 15 3.21 -2.46 -6.57
N GLU A 16 3.25 -2.39 -7.89
CA GLU A 16 3.14 -1.12 -8.59
C GLU A 16 1.93 -1.15 -9.52
N TRP A 17 1.28 -0.02 -9.67
CA TRP A 17 0.17 0.12 -10.62
C TRP A 17 0.34 1.40 -11.42
N PRO A 18 -0.16 1.43 -12.67
CA PRO A 18 -0.04 2.62 -13.51
C PRO A 18 -0.96 3.74 -13.02
N ASP A 19 -0.82 4.90 -13.63
CA ASP A 19 -1.66 6.04 -13.29
C ASP A 19 -3.14 5.71 -13.44
N THR A 20 -3.97 6.36 -12.63
CA THR A 20 -5.40 6.05 -12.56
C THR A 20 -6.17 6.39 -13.83
N ASP A 21 -5.60 7.17 -14.72
CA ASP A 21 -6.19 7.44 -16.02
C ASP A 21 -5.99 6.30 -17.03
N THR A 22 -5.19 5.29 -16.65
CA THR A 22 -4.99 4.10 -17.46
C THR A 22 -6.02 3.05 -17.05
N GLU A 23 -7.10 2.92 -17.83
CA GLU A 23 -8.21 2.03 -17.48
C GLU A 23 -8.07 0.66 -18.14
N THR A 24 -6.99 -0.06 -17.86
CA THR A 24 -6.83 -1.43 -18.33
C THR A 24 -7.26 -2.39 -17.24
N GLU A 25 -7.66 -3.61 -17.63
CA GLU A 25 -8.03 -4.64 -16.66
C GLU A 25 -6.86 -4.94 -15.72
N GLU A 26 -5.64 -4.97 -16.25
CA GLU A 26 -4.46 -5.22 -15.45
C GLU A 26 -4.27 -4.14 -14.40
N ALA A 27 -4.44 -2.89 -14.78
CA ALA A 27 -4.31 -1.77 -13.84
C ALA A 27 -5.37 -1.87 -12.74
N LEU A 28 -6.61 -2.16 -13.11
CA LEU A 28 -7.69 -2.29 -12.13
C LEU A 28 -7.46 -3.45 -11.17
N GLU A 29 -6.94 -4.56 -11.66
CA GLU A 29 -6.62 -5.71 -10.81
C GLU A 29 -5.50 -5.39 -9.83
N LEU A 30 -4.46 -4.68 -10.29
CA LEU A 30 -3.37 -4.28 -9.42
C LEU A 30 -3.84 -3.34 -8.32
N ILE A 31 -4.69 -2.38 -8.67
CA ILE A 31 -5.26 -1.44 -7.71
C ILE A 31 -6.14 -2.17 -6.70
N ALA A 32 -6.99 -3.08 -7.16
CA ALA A 32 -7.84 -3.86 -6.28
C ALA A 32 -7.02 -4.74 -5.34
N THR A 33 -5.93 -5.31 -5.84
CA THR A 33 -5.04 -6.14 -5.02
C THR A 33 -4.37 -5.28 -3.95
N ALA A 34 -3.89 -4.10 -4.31
CA ALA A 34 -3.27 -3.19 -3.35
C ALA A 34 -4.26 -2.78 -2.26
N GLU A 35 -5.49 -2.46 -2.64
CA GLU A 35 -6.53 -2.10 -1.68
C GLU A 35 -6.79 -3.23 -0.70
N ARG A 36 -6.91 -4.46 -1.20
CA ARG A 36 -7.15 -5.61 -0.36
C ARG A 36 -6.00 -5.85 0.62
N ILE A 37 -4.78 -5.74 0.14
CA ILE A 37 -3.59 -5.93 0.99
C ILE A 37 -3.59 -4.90 2.11
N ILE A 38 -3.89 -3.66 1.80
CA ILE A 38 -3.93 -2.58 2.79
C ILE A 38 -5.04 -2.85 3.82
N GLU A 39 -6.23 -3.23 3.37
CA GLU A 39 -7.33 -3.52 4.28
C GLU A 39 -7.03 -4.70 5.20
N GLU A 40 -6.45 -5.77 4.66
CA GLU A 40 -6.05 -6.91 5.47
C GLU A 40 -4.97 -6.54 6.47
N ALA A 41 -4.00 -5.74 6.06
CA ALA A 41 -2.94 -5.28 6.95
C ALA A 41 -3.51 -4.49 8.13
N ARG A 42 -4.44 -3.60 7.85
CA ARG A 42 -5.11 -2.82 8.91
C ARG A 42 -5.90 -3.73 9.85
N ALA A 43 -6.57 -4.72 9.30
CA ALA A 43 -7.35 -5.67 10.11
C ALA A 43 -6.45 -6.48 11.03
N HIS A 44 -5.20 -6.68 10.67
CA HIS A 44 -4.22 -7.40 11.49
C HIS A 44 -3.37 -6.47 12.38
N GLY A 45 -3.71 -5.18 12.41
CA GLY A 45 -3.01 -4.23 13.27
C GLY A 45 -1.72 -3.66 12.71
N ALA A 46 -1.45 -3.88 11.42
CA ALA A 46 -0.27 -3.30 10.80
C ALA A 46 -0.43 -1.80 10.62
N PHE A 47 0.69 -1.11 10.56
CA PHE A 47 0.69 0.32 10.30
C PHE A 47 0.81 0.58 8.81
N VAL A 48 -0.06 1.43 8.29
CA VAL A 48 -0.03 1.83 6.88
C VAL A 48 0.31 3.30 6.81
N SER A 49 1.33 3.63 6.05
CA SER A 49 1.71 5.02 5.82
C SER A 49 1.59 5.35 4.35
N LYS A 50 1.42 6.63 4.04
CA LYS A 50 1.44 7.11 2.66
C LYS A 50 2.46 8.21 2.52
N LYS A 51 2.99 8.36 1.32
CA LYS A 51 3.97 9.40 1.03
C LYS A 51 3.25 10.67 0.66
N VAL A 52 3.48 11.73 1.43
CA VAL A 52 2.91 13.05 1.18
C VAL A 52 4.07 14.05 1.19
N ASP A 53 4.25 14.75 0.07
CA ASP A 53 5.33 15.75 -0.06
C ASP A 53 6.70 15.21 0.34
N GLY A 54 6.99 13.99 -0.09
CA GLY A 54 8.28 13.36 0.16
C GLY A 54 8.42 12.71 1.53
N GLN A 55 7.39 12.77 2.37
CA GLN A 55 7.44 12.19 3.70
C GLN A 55 6.37 11.14 3.89
N HIS A 56 6.69 10.09 4.63
CA HIS A 56 5.71 9.07 4.98
C HIS A 56 4.97 9.48 6.25
N VAL A 57 3.64 9.49 6.17
CA VAL A 57 2.79 9.79 7.32
C VAL A 57 1.82 8.64 7.52
N LEU A 58 1.49 8.34 8.77
CA LEU A 58 0.50 7.32 9.08
C LEU A 58 -0.83 7.72 8.47
N ASP A 59 -1.47 6.78 7.82
CA ASP A 59 -2.74 7.02 7.14
C ASP A 59 -3.78 5.99 7.55
N ARG A 60 -4.95 6.49 7.93
CA ARG A 60 -6.10 5.65 8.27
C ARG A 60 -7.24 5.86 7.31
N SER A 61 -7.04 6.69 6.30
CA SER A 61 -8.05 6.95 5.29
C SER A 61 -8.21 5.75 4.36
N PRO A 62 -9.34 5.64 3.66
CA PRO A 62 -9.49 4.59 2.67
C PRO A 62 -8.39 4.66 1.61
N PHE A 63 -8.10 3.51 1.00
CA PHE A 63 -7.09 3.44 -0.04
C PHE A 63 -7.39 4.41 -1.18
N ASP A 64 -6.37 5.15 -1.61
CA ASP A 64 -6.47 6.09 -2.72
C ASP A 64 -5.41 5.71 -3.76
N PRO A 65 -5.80 5.24 -4.95
CA PRO A 65 -4.82 4.84 -5.96
C PRO A 65 -4.02 6.00 -6.54
N GLN A 66 -4.41 7.24 -6.27
CA GLN A 66 -3.66 8.41 -6.71
C GLN A 66 -2.47 8.72 -5.81
N VAL A 67 -2.40 8.13 -4.64
CA VAL A 67 -1.25 8.28 -3.76
C VAL A 67 -0.03 7.64 -4.41
N GLU A 68 1.07 8.35 -4.41
CA GLU A 68 2.29 7.90 -5.07
C GLU A 68 2.85 6.63 -4.45
N GLU A 69 2.81 6.53 -3.12
CA GLU A 69 3.42 5.40 -2.44
C GLU A 69 2.75 5.13 -1.10
N TYR A 70 2.43 3.87 -0.86
CA TYR A 70 2.02 3.37 0.45
C TYR A 70 3.09 2.44 0.98
N GLN A 71 3.21 2.37 2.29
CA GLN A 71 4.11 1.43 2.94
C GLN A 71 3.39 0.76 4.09
N ILE A 72 3.48 -0.56 4.15
CA ILE A 72 2.92 -1.33 5.25
C ILE A 72 4.07 -1.85 6.10
N VAL A 73 4.02 -1.55 7.39
CA VAL A 73 4.99 -2.06 8.35
C VAL A 73 4.23 -2.95 9.32
N ALA A 74 4.52 -4.24 9.28
CA ALA A 74 3.89 -5.17 10.18
C ALA A 74 4.30 -4.83 11.62
N PRO A 75 3.37 -4.91 12.59
CA PRO A 75 3.76 -4.73 13.97
C PRO A 75 4.78 -5.79 14.32
N ILE A 76 5.82 -5.39 15.03
CA ILE A 76 6.76 -6.35 15.54
C ILE A 76 5.97 -7.19 16.52
N ALA A 77 5.69 -8.41 16.12
CA ALA A 77 5.06 -9.33 17.02
C ALA A 77 6.06 -9.52 18.15
N GLY A 78 5.87 -8.79 19.20
CA GLY A 78 6.72 -8.87 20.37
C GLY A 78 6.53 -10.18 21.07
N GLY A 79 6.67 -11.06 20.45
CA GLY A 79 6.42 -12.40 21.02
C GLY A 79 5.82 -12.98 19.95
#